data_f405beb13b1019f9ff736e1300f533b5
#
_entry.id   f405beb13b1019f9ff736e1300f533b5
#
_cell.length_a   1.000
_cell.length_b   1.000
_cell.length_c   1.000
_cell.angle_alpha   90.00
_cell.angle_beta   90.00
_cell.angle_gamma   90.00
#
_symmetry.space_group_name_H-M   'P 1'
#
loop_
_entity.id
_entity.type
_entity.pdbx_description
1 polymer ?
#
loop_
_entity_poly.entity_id
_entity_poly.type
_entity_poly.pdbx_seq_one_letter_code
_entity_poly.pdbx_strand_id
1 'polypeptide(L)'
;MLAQKRKAVLLNDTTVDRHHGCSTVTESIRNLAAAAGIDVVAASPAHLDWRENAAVTAAIDGSDLVIVNGEGTIHHDRPAGGRLLAAGRYALSRGKATALINATWDSNGAEFCEMARSFDIISVRESASKSALAV
;
A
#
# COMPACT_ATOMS: atom_id res chain seq x y z
N MET A 1 22.52 7.58 21.54
CA MET A 1 22.47 7.37 20.06
C MET A 1 21.03 7.25 19.63
N LEU A 2 20.58 8.12 18.75
CA LEU A 2 19.23 8.07 18.22
C LEU A 2 19.12 6.92 17.22
N ALA A 3 18.08 6.10 17.38
CA ALA A 3 17.79 5.04 16.39
C ALA A 3 17.47 5.68 15.04
N GLN A 4 18.05 5.14 13.98
CA GLN A 4 17.76 5.58 12.63
C GLN A 4 16.31 5.25 12.28
N LYS A 5 15.57 6.24 11.78
CA LYS A 5 14.19 6.01 11.33
C LYS A 5 14.19 5.12 10.11
N ARG A 6 13.24 4.20 10.06
CA ARG A 6 13.00 3.40 8.86
C ARG A 6 12.32 4.26 7.81
N LYS A 7 12.64 4.00 6.56
CA LYS A 7 12.07 4.73 5.42
C LYS A 7 11.01 3.90 4.74
N ALA A 8 9.91 4.55 4.38
CA ALA A 8 8.82 3.91 3.66
C ALA A 8 8.42 4.73 2.43
N VAL A 9 7.88 4.00 1.44
CA VAL A 9 7.20 4.60 0.28
C VAL A 9 5.72 4.27 0.40
N LEU A 10 4.87 5.28 0.21
CA LEU A 10 3.42 5.14 0.23
C LEU A 10 2.89 5.06 -1.20
N LEU A 11 2.16 4.00 -1.53
CA LEU A 11 1.49 3.84 -2.82
C LEU A 11 -0.01 4.07 -2.66
N ASN A 12 -0.62 4.61 -3.71
CA ASN A 12 -2.03 4.99 -3.76
C ASN A 12 -2.35 6.13 -2.78
N ASP A 13 -1.58 7.20 -2.89
CA ASP A 13 -1.85 8.44 -2.15
C ASP A 13 -3.06 9.13 -2.78
N THR A 14 -4.19 9.07 -2.08
CA THR A 14 -5.48 9.58 -2.57
C THR A 14 -5.70 11.06 -2.26
N THR A 15 -4.71 11.76 -1.75
CA THR A 15 -4.78 13.21 -1.51
C THR A 15 -5.12 13.97 -2.80
N VAL A 16 -4.68 13.45 -3.95
CA VAL A 16 -4.94 14.04 -5.28
C VAL A 16 -6.43 14.15 -5.60
N ASP A 17 -7.27 13.32 -5.01
CA ASP A 17 -8.71 13.32 -5.26
C ASP A 17 -9.43 14.50 -4.58
N ARG A 18 -8.71 15.25 -3.74
CA ARG A 18 -9.23 16.43 -3.02
C ARG A 18 -10.51 16.15 -2.24
N HIS A 19 -10.71 14.90 -1.87
CA HIS A 19 -11.84 14.47 -1.06
C HIS A 19 -11.43 14.49 0.40
N HIS A 20 -12.25 15.07 1.28
CA HIS A 20 -11.90 15.18 2.70
C HIS A 20 -11.55 13.83 3.34
N GLY A 21 -12.31 12.79 3.02
CA GLY A 21 -12.05 11.45 3.54
C GLY A 21 -10.69 10.91 3.10
N CYS A 22 -10.35 11.10 1.83
CA CYS A 22 -9.07 10.63 1.28
C CYS A 22 -7.88 11.38 1.87
N SER A 23 -7.99 12.71 2.03
CA SER A 23 -6.94 13.52 2.65
C SER A 23 -6.71 13.12 4.10
N THR A 24 -7.79 12.86 4.84
CA THR A 24 -7.73 12.44 6.24
C THR A 24 -7.06 11.08 6.37
N VAL A 25 -7.36 10.14 5.47
CA VAL A 25 -6.75 8.80 5.47
C VAL A 25 -5.25 8.89 5.25
N THR A 26 -4.81 9.61 4.23
CA THR A 26 -3.39 9.76 3.93
C THR A 26 -2.64 10.44 5.08
N GLU A 27 -3.21 11.48 5.65
CA GLU A 27 -2.64 12.15 6.81
C GLU A 27 -2.52 11.21 8.01
N SER A 28 -3.56 10.42 8.28
CA SER A 28 -3.55 9.42 9.36
C SER A 28 -2.48 8.37 9.14
N ILE A 29 -2.29 7.89 7.92
CA ILE A 29 -1.23 6.93 7.60
C ILE A 29 0.14 7.52 7.90
N ARG A 30 0.38 8.76 7.47
CA ARG A 30 1.65 9.44 7.73
C ARG A 30 1.89 9.66 9.22
N ASN A 31 0.87 10.03 9.97
CA ASN A 31 0.96 10.26 11.41
C ASN A 31 1.23 8.95 12.16
N LEU A 32 0.55 7.87 11.80
CA LEU A 32 0.79 6.57 12.40
C LEU A 32 2.19 6.04 12.10
N ALA A 33 2.65 6.23 10.87
CA ALA A 33 4.00 5.86 10.47
C ALA A 33 5.04 6.63 11.31
N ALA A 34 4.86 7.94 11.44
CA ALA A 34 5.76 8.78 12.23
C ALA A 34 5.80 8.33 13.70
N ALA A 35 4.64 8.01 14.28
CA ALA A 35 4.55 7.52 15.65
C ALA A 35 5.26 6.17 15.82
N ALA A 36 5.35 5.37 14.76
CA ALA A 36 6.05 4.08 14.76
C ALA A 36 7.55 4.21 14.41
N GLY A 37 8.07 5.42 14.25
CA GLY A 37 9.46 5.64 13.87
C GLY A 37 9.73 5.42 12.37
N ILE A 38 8.71 5.56 11.55
CA ILE A 38 8.80 5.38 10.10
C ILE A 38 8.65 6.73 9.41
N ASP A 39 9.57 7.03 8.51
CA ASP A 39 9.57 8.24 7.71
C ASP A 39 9.10 7.92 6.29
N VAL A 40 7.96 8.47 5.88
CA VAL A 40 7.43 8.31 4.52
C VAL A 40 8.17 9.28 3.61
N VAL A 41 9.14 8.77 2.85
CA VAL A 41 10.07 9.60 2.07
C VAL A 41 9.60 9.87 0.65
N ALA A 42 8.63 9.11 0.16
CA ALA A 42 8.05 9.29 -1.17
C ALA A 42 6.65 8.70 -1.21
N ALA A 43 5.83 9.19 -2.14
CA ALA A 43 4.48 8.69 -2.34
C ALA A 43 4.16 8.65 -3.84
N SER A 44 3.39 7.63 -4.24
CA SER A 44 2.82 7.55 -5.58
C SER A 44 1.36 7.97 -5.54
N PRO A 45 0.95 8.97 -6.32
CA PRO A 45 -0.44 9.40 -6.35
C PRO A 45 -1.38 8.30 -6.85
N ALA A 46 -2.62 8.33 -6.35
CA ALA A 46 -3.68 7.48 -6.87
C ALA A 46 -3.88 7.74 -8.37
N HIS A 47 -4.42 6.74 -9.06
CA HIS A 47 -4.74 6.76 -10.50
C HIS A 47 -3.52 6.72 -11.42
N LEU A 48 -2.30 6.77 -10.89
CA LEU A 48 -1.08 6.61 -11.69
C LEU A 48 -0.46 5.23 -11.42
N ASP A 49 0.18 4.69 -12.45
CA ASP A 49 0.89 3.42 -12.29
C ASP A 49 2.26 3.69 -11.68
N TRP A 50 2.45 3.25 -10.43
CA TRP A 50 3.70 3.45 -9.70
C TRP A 50 4.89 2.81 -10.42
N ARG A 51 4.66 1.76 -11.20
CA ARG A 51 5.72 1.04 -11.93
C ARG A 51 6.35 1.88 -13.04
N GLU A 52 5.59 2.84 -13.56
CA GLU A 52 6.03 3.75 -14.62
C GLU A 52 6.72 5.00 -14.08
N ASN A 53 6.75 5.16 -12.77
CA ASN A 53 7.36 6.32 -12.12
C ASN A 53 8.75 5.95 -11.59
N ALA A 54 9.79 6.35 -12.33
CA ALA A 54 11.17 6.02 -11.98
C ALA A 54 11.59 6.56 -10.61
N ALA A 55 11.07 7.71 -10.19
CA ALA A 55 11.36 8.27 -8.88
C ALA A 55 10.78 7.40 -7.75
N VAL A 56 9.59 6.86 -7.97
CA VAL A 56 8.94 5.97 -6.99
C VAL A 56 9.69 4.65 -6.88
N THR A 57 10.02 4.01 -8.01
CA THR A 57 10.75 2.73 -7.98
C THR A 57 12.14 2.89 -7.38
N ALA A 58 12.83 4.00 -7.66
CA ALA A 58 14.11 4.31 -7.04
C ALA A 58 13.96 4.52 -5.52
N ALA A 59 12.88 5.19 -5.09
CA ALA A 59 12.61 5.39 -3.67
C ALA A 59 12.34 4.06 -2.95
N ILE A 60 11.65 3.13 -3.60
CA ILE A 60 11.44 1.78 -3.04
C ILE A 60 12.80 1.09 -2.82
N ASP A 61 13.68 1.14 -3.80
CA ASP A 61 15.00 0.53 -3.68
C ASP A 61 15.82 1.12 -2.51
N GLY A 62 15.63 2.39 -2.21
CA GLY A 62 16.31 3.08 -1.11
C GLY A 62 15.56 3.02 0.23
N SER A 63 14.43 2.33 0.31
CA SER A 63 13.58 2.29 1.49
C SER A 63 13.59 0.92 2.16
N ASP A 64 13.01 0.84 3.36
CA ASP A 64 12.90 -0.40 4.13
C ASP A 64 11.52 -1.04 3.97
N LEU A 65 10.50 -0.25 3.65
CA LEU A 65 9.10 -0.65 3.70
C LEU A 65 8.31 -0.01 2.56
N VAL A 66 7.40 -0.78 1.98
CA VAL A 66 6.38 -0.27 1.06
C VAL A 66 5.02 -0.37 1.75
N ILE A 67 4.33 0.75 1.86
CA ILE A 67 2.97 0.83 2.41
C ILE A 67 2.02 1.05 1.24
N VAL A 68 1.05 0.17 1.08
CA VAL A 68 0.00 0.31 0.08
C VAL A 68 -1.31 0.67 0.76
N ASN A 69 -1.85 1.82 0.41
CA ASN A 69 -3.18 2.24 0.86
C ASN A 69 -4.22 1.63 -0.08
N GLY A 70 -4.93 0.61 0.38
CA GLY A 70 -5.89 -0.11 -0.46
C GLY A 70 -7.16 0.65 -0.76
N GLU A 71 -7.69 1.36 0.24
CA GLU A 71 -9.01 2.02 0.17
C GLU A 71 -10.05 1.16 -0.55
N GLY A 72 -10.83 1.73 -1.43
CA GLY A 72 -11.84 1.04 -2.23
C GLY A 72 -11.34 0.56 -3.58
N THR A 73 -10.05 0.32 -3.75
CA THR A 73 -9.43 0.06 -5.07
C THR A 73 -9.38 -1.43 -5.42
N ILE A 74 -9.30 -2.32 -4.43
CA ILE A 74 -9.03 -3.74 -4.67
C ILE A 74 -10.33 -4.53 -4.68
N HIS A 75 -10.99 -4.55 -5.84
CA HIS A 75 -12.26 -5.27 -6.00
C HIS A 75 -12.46 -5.74 -7.43
N HIS A 76 -13.23 -6.81 -7.60
CA HIS A 76 -13.67 -7.34 -8.89
C HIS A 76 -12.52 -7.55 -9.90
N ASP A 77 -11.33 -7.93 -9.40
CA ASP A 77 -10.12 -8.15 -10.22
C ASP A 77 -9.78 -6.97 -11.14
N ARG A 78 -10.13 -5.76 -10.75
CA ARG A 78 -9.87 -4.58 -11.58
C ARG A 78 -8.37 -4.28 -11.69
N PRO A 79 -7.90 -3.80 -12.84
CA PRO A 79 -6.48 -3.52 -13.07
C PRO A 79 -5.84 -2.60 -12.04
N ALA A 80 -6.57 -1.60 -11.54
CA ALA A 80 -6.06 -0.69 -10.53
C ALA A 80 -5.66 -1.42 -9.24
N GLY A 81 -6.48 -2.37 -8.78
CA GLY A 81 -6.16 -3.20 -7.64
C GLY A 81 -4.97 -4.11 -7.92
N GLY A 82 -4.90 -4.68 -9.12
CA GLY A 82 -3.78 -5.53 -9.53
C GLY A 82 -2.45 -4.78 -9.51
N ARG A 83 -2.43 -3.53 -9.94
CA ARG A 83 -1.21 -2.71 -9.88
C ARG A 83 -0.74 -2.49 -8.44
N LEU A 84 -1.65 -2.28 -7.51
CA LEU A 84 -1.30 -2.13 -6.10
C LEU A 84 -0.79 -3.44 -5.51
N LEU A 85 -1.44 -4.56 -5.81
CA LEU A 85 -1.02 -5.86 -5.32
C LEU A 85 0.34 -6.28 -5.89
N ALA A 86 0.66 -5.87 -7.11
CA ALA A 86 1.97 -6.14 -7.71
C ALA A 86 3.12 -5.56 -6.89
N ALA A 87 2.86 -4.53 -6.10
CA ALA A 87 3.88 -3.93 -5.24
C ALA A 87 4.40 -4.90 -4.19
N GLY A 88 3.57 -5.83 -3.73
CA GLY A 88 4.00 -6.85 -2.77
C GLY A 88 5.10 -7.74 -3.32
N ARG A 89 4.91 -8.25 -4.53
CA ARG A 89 5.93 -9.10 -5.21
C ARG A 89 7.17 -8.31 -5.57
N TYR A 90 6.99 -7.09 -6.02
CA TYR A 90 8.11 -6.21 -6.36
C TYR A 90 9.00 -5.95 -5.14
N ALA A 91 8.39 -5.55 -4.03
CA ALA A 91 9.10 -5.28 -2.80
C ALA A 91 9.76 -6.55 -2.24
N LEU A 92 9.08 -7.69 -2.29
CA LEU A 92 9.64 -8.97 -1.86
C LEU A 92 10.91 -9.30 -2.66
N SER A 93 10.88 -9.11 -3.97
CA SER A 93 12.04 -9.35 -4.83
C SER A 93 13.22 -8.45 -4.52
N ARG A 94 12.98 -7.32 -3.85
CA ARG A 94 14.00 -6.35 -3.45
C ARG A 94 14.37 -6.45 -1.96
N GLY A 95 13.82 -7.44 -1.25
CA GLY A 95 14.09 -7.62 0.18
C GLY A 95 13.47 -6.56 1.07
N LYS A 96 12.38 -5.92 0.62
CA LYS A 96 11.68 -4.89 1.41
C LYS A 96 10.47 -5.47 2.12
N ALA A 97 10.18 -4.93 3.30
CA ALA A 97 8.94 -5.25 4.00
C ALA A 97 7.74 -4.59 3.32
N THR A 98 6.56 -5.16 3.49
CA THR A 98 5.34 -4.67 2.84
C THR A 98 4.15 -4.68 3.78
N ALA A 99 3.32 -3.65 3.67
CA ALA A 99 2.05 -3.58 4.38
C ALA A 99 0.95 -3.09 3.43
N LEU A 100 -0.11 -3.87 3.31
CA LEU A 100 -1.35 -3.46 2.65
C LEU A 100 -2.32 -3.06 3.75
N ILE A 101 -2.72 -1.81 3.77
CA ILE A 101 -3.55 -1.27 4.85
C ILE A 101 -4.79 -0.59 4.32
N ASN A 102 -5.80 -0.45 5.18
CA ASN A 102 -7.03 0.27 4.88
C ASN A 102 -7.71 -0.26 3.61
N ALA A 103 -7.63 -1.55 3.36
CA ALA A 103 -8.16 -2.15 2.13
C ALA A 103 -9.60 -2.61 2.31
N THR A 104 -10.43 -2.30 1.31
CA THR A 104 -11.67 -3.02 1.07
C THR A 104 -11.34 -4.16 0.11
N TRP A 105 -11.73 -5.37 0.47
CA TRP A 105 -11.49 -6.55 -0.35
C TRP A 105 -12.83 -7.14 -0.76
N ASP A 106 -13.15 -7.12 -2.03
CA ASP A 106 -14.46 -7.56 -2.52
C ASP A 106 -14.36 -8.23 -3.89
N SER A 107 -14.97 -9.40 -3.99
CA SER A 107 -15.19 -10.10 -5.26
C SER A 107 -13.92 -10.27 -6.11
N ASN A 108 -12.80 -10.58 -5.48
CA ASN A 108 -11.54 -10.86 -6.17
C ASN A 108 -11.34 -12.37 -6.34
N GLY A 109 -10.72 -12.76 -7.45
CA GLY A 109 -10.42 -14.14 -7.77
C GLY A 109 -9.12 -14.66 -7.17
N ALA A 110 -8.78 -15.89 -7.54
CA ALA A 110 -7.64 -16.61 -6.98
C ALA A 110 -6.30 -15.91 -7.25
N GLU A 111 -6.13 -15.26 -8.40
CA GLU A 111 -4.90 -14.57 -8.75
C GLU A 111 -4.62 -13.41 -7.79
N PHE A 112 -5.64 -12.59 -7.49
CA PHE A 112 -5.51 -11.50 -6.54
C PHE A 112 -5.22 -12.01 -5.13
N CYS A 113 -5.86 -13.09 -4.73
CA CYS A 113 -5.57 -13.72 -3.43
C CYS A 113 -4.12 -14.18 -3.35
N GLU A 114 -3.60 -14.78 -4.43
CA GLU A 114 -2.20 -15.20 -4.48
C GLU A 114 -1.24 -14.02 -4.41
N MET A 115 -1.55 -12.93 -5.11
CA MET A 115 -0.74 -11.70 -5.05
C MET A 115 -0.74 -11.10 -3.65
N ALA A 116 -1.88 -11.14 -2.95
CA ALA A 116 -1.98 -10.62 -1.59
C ALA A 116 -1.07 -11.35 -0.60
N ARG A 117 -0.77 -12.62 -0.84
CA ARG A 117 0.11 -13.42 0.03
C ARG A 117 1.56 -12.92 0.05
N SER A 118 1.95 -12.09 -0.90
CA SER A 118 3.31 -11.50 -0.90
C SER A 118 3.48 -10.39 0.13
N PHE A 119 2.39 -9.89 0.72
CA PHE A 119 2.46 -8.86 1.75
C PHE A 119 2.76 -9.46 3.12
N ASP A 120 3.62 -8.79 3.88
CA ASP A 120 3.94 -9.20 5.25
C ASP A 120 2.79 -8.91 6.21
N ILE A 121 2.09 -7.79 5.99
CA ILE A 121 0.95 -7.36 6.81
C ILE A 121 -0.19 -6.96 5.89
N ILE A 122 -1.40 -7.43 6.22
CA ILE A 122 -2.63 -6.99 5.57
C ILE A 122 -3.62 -6.55 6.65
N SER A 123 -4.08 -5.32 6.54
CA SER A 123 -5.12 -4.78 7.41
C SER A 123 -6.28 -4.28 6.55
N VAL A 124 -7.45 -4.80 6.79
CA VAL A 124 -8.67 -4.47 6.03
C VAL A 124 -9.60 -3.58 6.86
N ARG A 125 -10.50 -2.88 6.15
CA ARG A 125 -11.35 -1.86 6.76
C ARG A 125 -12.51 -2.42 7.57
N GLU A 126 -13.03 -3.59 7.16
CA GLU A 126 -14.24 -4.16 7.79
C GLU A 126 -14.23 -5.68 7.73
N SER A 127 -15.14 -6.27 8.52
CA SER A 127 -15.22 -7.73 8.68
C SER A 127 -15.54 -8.48 7.38
N ALA A 128 -16.35 -7.89 6.50
CA ALA A 128 -16.69 -8.51 5.22
C ALA A 128 -15.45 -8.71 4.35
N SER A 129 -14.57 -7.70 4.29
CA SER A 129 -13.30 -7.79 3.56
C SER A 129 -12.38 -8.84 4.18
N LYS A 130 -12.31 -8.92 5.50
CA LYS A 130 -11.53 -9.92 6.20
C LYS A 130 -12.00 -11.34 5.86
N SER A 131 -13.31 -11.56 5.86
CA SER A 131 -13.88 -12.88 5.52
C SER A 131 -13.63 -13.24 4.05
N ALA A 132 -13.75 -12.27 3.15
CA ALA A 132 -13.50 -12.49 1.72
C ALA A 132 -12.02 -12.82 1.43
N LEU A 133 -11.10 -12.21 2.17
CA LEU A 133 -9.66 -12.44 2.00
C LEU A 133 -9.19 -13.75 2.61
N ALA A 134 -9.86 -14.24 3.63
CA ALA A 134 -9.47 -15.45 4.36
C ALA A 134 -9.72 -16.76 3.61
N VAL A 135 -10.32 -16.70 2.45
CA VAL A 135 -10.65 -17.87 1.64
C VAL A 135 -9.43 -18.49 0.97
#